data_50014c8730b299c0dc178a18244cff31
#
_entry.id   50014c8730b299c0dc178a18244cff31
#
_cell.length_a   1.000
_cell.length_b   1.000
_cell.length_c   1.000
_cell.angle_alpha   90.00
_cell.angle_beta   90.00
_cell.angle_gamma   90.00
#
_symmetry.space_group_name_H-M   'P 1'
#
loop_
_entity.id
_entity.type
_entity.pdbx_description
1 polymer ?
#
loop_
_entity_poly.entity_id
_entity_poly.type
_entity_poly.pdbx_seq_one_letter_code
_entity_poly.pdbx_strand_id
1 'polypeptide(L)'
;MELTSAHLRYLLAIYEVSQTHLDISSRSIAEKLGVTKPSVVRIMNLLMERGMIVKEHYGKIYMTDRGIWVAKQVHAEMESILEHFPPVSQPLTEEEKTAAALAMTSALPDRIFTGEYDRLFGADADRTERKKNP
;
A
#
# COMPACT_ATOMS: atom_id res chain seq x y z
N MET A 1 10.33 1.73 -5.75
CA MET A 1 9.14 0.93 -5.41
C MET A 1 8.23 0.76 -6.62
N GLU A 2 8.18 1.73 -7.49
CA GLU A 2 7.42 1.70 -8.74
C GLU A 2 5.93 1.36 -8.59
N LEU A 3 5.36 1.73 -7.47
CA LEU A 3 3.93 1.59 -7.26
C LEU A 3 3.21 2.86 -7.70
N THR A 4 2.18 2.71 -8.51
CA THR A 4 1.35 3.83 -8.95
C THR A 4 0.44 4.29 -7.82
N SER A 5 -0.21 5.43 -7.98
CA SER A 5 -1.19 5.91 -7.00
C SER A 5 -2.33 4.90 -6.82
N ALA A 6 -2.73 4.20 -7.88
CA ALA A 6 -3.73 3.13 -7.78
C ALA A 6 -3.23 1.99 -6.89
N HIS A 7 -1.98 1.55 -7.07
CA HIS A 7 -1.39 0.50 -6.25
C HIS A 7 -1.32 0.89 -4.78
N LEU A 8 -0.94 2.14 -4.50
CA LEU A 8 -0.88 2.66 -3.13
C LEU A 8 -2.27 2.70 -2.49
N ARG A 9 -3.29 3.05 -3.27
CA ARG A 9 -4.68 3.04 -2.80
C ARG A 9 -5.09 1.64 -2.35
N TYR A 10 -4.75 0.61 -3.12
CA TYR A 10 -5.02 -0.78 -2.74
C TYR A 10 -4.23 -1.19 -1.50
N LEU A 11 -2.94 -0.82 -1.44
CA LEU A 11 -2.12 -1.14 -0.27
C LEU A 11 -2.70 -0.54 1.02
N LEU A 12 -3.13 0.71 0.97
CA LEU A 12 -3.76 1.36 2.12
C LEU A 12 -5.06 0.70 2.51
N ALA A 13 -5.89 0.29 1.53
CA ALA A 13 -7.13 -0.41 1.80
C ALA A 13 -6.87 -1.77 2.47
N ILE A 14 -5.89 -2.51 1.98
CA ILE A 14 -5.48 -3.79 2.57
C ILE A 14 -4.99 -3.57 4.00
N TYR A 15 -4.19 -2.54 4.22
CA TYR A 15 -3.71 -2.19 5.55
C TYR A 15 -4.87 -1.89 6.50
N GLU A 16 -5.85 -1.10 6.08
CA GLU A 16 -7.02 -0.78 6.90
C GLU A 16 -7.80 -2.04 7.26
N VAL A 17 -8.03 -2.93 6.28
CA VAL A 17 -8.72 -4.21 6.54
C VAL A 17 -7.92 -5.07 7.52
N SER A 18 -6.60 -5.07 7.42
CA SER A 18 -5.72 -5.83 8.31
C SER A 18 -5.82 -5.38 9.78
N GLN A 19 -6.26 -4.15 10.02
CA GLN A 19 -6.44 -3.61 11.37
C GLN A 19 -7.81 -3.96 11.96
N THR A 20 -8.66 -4.62 11.21
CA THR A 20 -9.98 -5.06 11.65
C THR A 20 -9.96 -6.57 11.95
N HIS A 21 -11.09 -7.10 12.39
CA HIS A 21 -11.26 -8.55 12.59
C HIS A 21 -11.65 -9.28 11.30
N LEU A 22 -11.80 -8.53 10.19
CA LEU A 22 -12.16 -9.11 8.89
C LEU A 22 -10.91 -9.66 8.20
N ASP A 23 -11.10 -10.77 7.49
CA ASP A 23 -10.05 -11.34 6.67
C ASP A 23 -9.79 -10.49 5.44
N ILE A 24 -8.52 -10.38 5.05
CA ILE A 24 -8.16 -9.76 3.78
C ILE A 24 -8.52 -10.73 2.67
N SER A 25 -9.39 -10.30 1.76
CA SER A 25 -9.80 -11.10 0.60
C SER A 25 -9.99 -10.18 -0.60
N SER A 26 -9.96 -10.76 -1.80
CA SER A 26 -10.27 -10.00 -3.01
C SER A 26 -11.65 -9.38 -2.93
N ARG A 27 -12.60 -10.10 -2.35
CA ARG A 27 -13.97 -9.62 -2.19
C ARG A 27 -14.06 -8.44 -1.24
N SER A 28 -13.42 -8.52 -0.06
CA SER A 28 -13.49 -7.44 0.93
C SER A 28 -12.85 -6.16 0.41
N ILE A 29 -11.74 -6.29 -0.32
CA ILE A 29 -11.07 -5.14 -0.92
C ILE A 29 -11.88 -4.56 -2.07
N ALA A 30 -12.45 -5.42 -2.92
CA ALA A 30 -13.30 -4.97 -4.03
C ALA A 30 -14.50 -4.16 -3.51
N GLU A 31 -15.15 -4.64 -2.46
CA GLU A 31 -16.27 -3.94 -1.83
C GLU A 31 -15.85 -2.60 -1.23
N LYS A 32 -14.72 -2.58 -0.52
CA LYS A 32 -14.19 -1.37 0.11
C LYS A 32 -13.85 -0.28 -0.90
N LEU A 33 -13.25 -0.65 -2.03
CA LEU A 33 -12.79 0.30 -3.03
C LEU A 33 -13.81 0.56 -4.14
N GLY A 34 -14.88 -0.21 -4.21
CA GLY A 34 -15.87 -0.07 -5.29
C GLY A 34 -15.30 -0.46 -6.65
N VAL A 35 -14.46 -1.49 -6.70
CA VAL A 35 -13.80 -1.96 -7.91
C VAL A 35 -14.16 -3.43 -8.16
N THR A 36 -13.76 -3.95 -9.34
CA THR A 36 -14.03 -5.33 -9.69
C THR A 36 -13.05 -6.29 -9.01
N LYS A 37 -13.50 -7.51 -8.72
CA LYS A 37 -12.66 -8.53 -8.13
C LYS A 37 -11.43 -8.88 -8.99
N PRO A 38 -11.55 -9.02 -10.33
CA PRO A 38 -10.35 -9.25 -11.16
C PRO A 38 -9.30 -8.15 -11.06
N SER A 39 -9.73 -6.89 -10.95
CA SER A 39 -8.80 -5.76 -10.75
C SER A 39 -8.04 -5.91 -9.43
N VAL A 40 -8.74 -6.29 -8.35
CA VAL A 40 -8.12 -6.53 -7.05
C VAL A 40 -7.09 -7.66 -7.14
N VAL A 41 -7.47 -8.78 -7.76
CA VAL A 41 -6.57 -9.95 -7.88
C VAL A 41 -5.28 -9.56 -8.60
N ARG A 42 -5.39 -8.80 -9.67
CA ARG A 42 -4.21 -8.33 -10.43
C ARG A 42 -3.27 -7.50 -9.57
N ILE A 43 -3.82 -6.56 -8.79
CA ILE A 43 -3.00 -5.70 -7.93
C ILE A 43 -2.43 -6.49 -6.74
N MET A 44 -3.21 -7.42 -6.19
CA MET A 44 -2.70 -8.29 -5.12
C MET A 44 -1.52 -9.13 -5.58
N ASN A 45 -1.57 -9.66 -6.81
CA ASN A 45 -0.45 -10.40 -7.37
C ASN A 45 0.80 -9.51 -7.49
N LEU A 46 0.63 -8.26 -7.90
CA LEU A 46 1.72 -7.30 -7.95
C LEU A 46 2.31 -7.05 -6.56
N LEU A 47 1.44 -6.84 -5.56
CA LEU A 47 1.89 -6.59 -4.19
C LEU A 47 2.59 -7.80 -3.59
N MET A 48 2.18 -9.03 -3.97
CA MET A 48 2.88 -10.25 -3.58
C MET A 48 4.29 -10.29 -4.20
N GLU A 49 4.41 -9.95 -5.47
CA GLU A 49 5.72 -9.88 -6.14
C GLU A 49 6.65 -8.86 -5.49
N ARG A 50 6.09 -7.80 -4.93
CA ARG A 50 6.85 -6.73 -4.25
C ARG A 50 7.11 -7.05 -2.79
N GLY A 51 6.69 -8.21 -2.29
CA GLY A 51 6.91 -8.62 -0.91
C GLY A 51 6.06 -7.87 0.11
N MET A 52 4.97 -7.26 -0.31
CA MET A 52 4.07 -6.48 0.58
C MET A 52 3.01 -7.33 1.25
N ILE A 53 2.57 -8.39 0.59
CA ILE A 53 1.58 -9.34 1.11
C ILE A 53 2.01 -10.75 0.76
N VAL A 54 1.50 -11.72 1.51
CA VAL A 54 1.67 -13.16 1.25
C VAL A 54 0.32 -13.84 1.29
N LYS A 55 0.21 -14.91 0.54
CA LYS A 55 -1.00 -15.74 0.50
C LYS A 55 -0.64 -17.14 0.94
N GLU A 56 -1.35 -17.65 1.95
CA GLU A 56 -1.16 -19.00 2.44
C GLU A 56 -1.94 -20.03 1.62
N HIS A 57 -1.68 -21.32 1.86
CA HIS A 57 -2.33 -22.45 1.20
C HIS A 57 -3.85 -22.37 1.17
N TYR A 58 -4.45 -21.85 2.23
CA TYR A 58 -5.90 -21.76 2.38
C TYR A 58 -6.50 -20.50 1.77
N GLY A 59 -5.71 -19.75 1.02
CA GLY A 59 -6.16 -18.50 0.43
C GLY A 59 -6.17 -17.32 1.37
N LYS A 60 -5.75 -17.49 2.62
CA LYS A 60 -5.62 -16.37 3.56
C LYS A 60 -4.48 -15.46 3.16
N ILE A 61 -4.75 -14.16 3.22
CA ILE A 61 -3.80 -13.13 2.82
C ILE A 61 -3.36 -12.37 4.07
N TYR A 62 -2.05 -12.14 4.19
CA TYR A 62 -1.46 -11.38 5.27
C TYR A 62 -0.53 -10.32 4.73
N MET A 63 -0.42 -9.21 5.45
CA MET A 63 0.62 -8.23 5.15
C MET A 63 1.94 -8.70 5.73
N THR A 64 3.01 -8.52 4.97
CA THR A 64 4.37 -8.73 5.48
C THR A 64 4.79 -7.54 6.33
N ASP A 65 5.88 -7.68 7.09
CA ASP A 65 6.46 -6.57 7.84
C ASP A 65 6.80 -5.40 6.91
N ARG A 66 7.33 -5.72 5.74
CA ARG A 66 7.62 -4.71 4.71
C ARG A 66 6.35 -4.01 4.24
N GLY A 67 5.28 -4.76 3.98
CA GLY A 67 4.01 -4.19 3.57
C GLY A 67 3.43 -3.25 4.60
N ILE A 68 3.46 -3.64 5.86
CA ILE A 68 3.00 -2.81 6.98
C ILE A 68 3.84 -1.54 7.09
N TRP A 69 5.16 -1.67 7.01
CA TRP A 69 6.06 -0.53 7.05
C TRP A 69 5.76 0.47 5.95
N VAL A 70 5.69 -0.02 4.70
CA VAL A 70 5.42 0.85 3.54
C VAL A 70 4.04 1.51 3.67
N ALA A 71 3.01 0.77 4.06
CA ALA A 71 1.67 1.33 4.24
C ALA A 71 1.66 2.46 5.27
N LYS A 72 2.36 2.28 6.38
CA LYS A 72 2.49 3.33 7.41
C LYS A 72 3.21 4.56 6.90
N GLN A 73 4.28 4.38 6.12
CA GLN A 73 5.02 5.50 5.53
C GLN A 73 4.17 6.25 4.50
N VAL A 74 3.45 5.52 3.65
CA VAL A 74 2.53 6.13 2.67
C VAL A 74 1.47 6.96 3.39
N HIS A 75 0.88 6.39 4.42
CA HIS A 75 -0.15 7.09 5.21
C HIS A 75 0.42 8.37 5.85
N ALA A 76 1.60 8.30 6.45
CA ALA A 76 2.25 9.43 7.09
C ALA A 76 2.56 10.56 6.08
N GLU A 77 3.06 10.18 4.89
CA GLU A 77 3.34 11.16 3.84
C GLU A 77 2.06 11.82 3.32
N MET A 78 1.01 11.04 3.13
CA MET A 78 -0.29 11.58 2.72
C MET A 78 -0.85 12.56 3.75
N GLU A 79 -0.78 12.23 5.02
CA GLU A 79 -1.24 13.13 6.08
C GLU A 79 -0.44 14.43 6.10
N SER A 80 0.87 14.34 5.95
CA SER A 80 1.74 15.52 5.89
C SER A 80 1.39 16.40 4.68
N ILE A 81 1.18 15.80 3.52
CA ILE A 81 0.79 16.53 2.32
C ILE A 81 -0.57 17.23 2.52
N LEU A 82 -1.54 16.51 3.09
CA LEU A 82 -2.87 17.06 3.34
C LEU A 82 -2.83 18.23 4.34
N GLU A 83 -2.00 18.13 5.39
CA GLU A 83 -1.81 19.18 6.38
C GLU A 83 -1.22 20.46 5.78
N HIS A 84 -0.34 20.31 4.80
CA HIS A 84 0.39 21.41 4.15
C HIS A 84 -0.05 21.60 2.70
N PHE A 85 -1.29 21.24 2.40
CA PHE A 85 -1.77 21.26 1.01
C PHE A 85 -1.67 22.67 0.44
N PRO A 86 -1.04 22.84 -0.73
CA PRO A 86 -0.84 24.16 -1.30
C PRO A 86 -2.17 24.77 -1.77
N PRO A 87 -2.28 26.11 -1.77
CA PRO A 87 -3.47 26.75 -2.31
C PRO A 87 -3.61 26.46 -3.80
N VAL A 88 -4.83 26.18 -4.23
CA VAL A 88 -5.19 25.99 -5.64
C VAL A 88 -6.21 27.03 -6.06
N SER A 89 -6.37 27.22 -7.35
CA SER A 89 -7.20 28.30 -7.90
C SER A 89 -8.70 28.16 -7.57
N GLN A 90 -9.16 26.93 -7.31
CA GLN A 90 -10.56 26.65 -6.98
C GLN A 90 -10.63 25.76 -5.75
N PRO A 91 -11.71 25.83 -4.96
CA PRO A 91 -11.86 24.93 -3.81
C PRO A 91 -11.91 23.46 -4.25
N LEU A 92 -11.26 22.60 -3.49
CA LEU A 92 -11.25 21.16 -3.72
C LEU A 92 -12.11 20.46 -2.67
N THR A 93 -12.77 19.38 -3.07
CA THR A 93 -13.44 18.49 -2.12
C THR A 93 -12.38 17.69 -1.36
N GLU A 94 -12.77 17.09 -0.24
CA GLU A 94 -11.84 16.24 0.52
C GLU A 94 -11.38 15.04 -0.31
N GLU A 95 -12.27 14.48 -1.13
CA GLU A 95 -11.92 13.38 -2.03
C GLU A 95 -10.89 13.80 -3.07
N GLU A 96 -11.05 14.99 -3.65
CA GLU A 96 -10.09 15.53 -4.63
C GLU A 96 -8.73 15.78 -3.98
N LYS A 97 -8.70 16.34 -2.77
CA LYS A 97 -7.44 16.54 -2.03
C LYS A 97 -6.74 15.22 -1.74
N THR A 98 -7.50 14.23 -1.29
CA THR A 98 -6.97 12.90 -0.98
C THR A 98 -6.38 12.25 -2.23
N ALA A 99 -7.07 12.35 -3.37
CA ALA A 99 -6.57 11.83 -4.63
C ALA A 99 -5.28 12.53 -5.06
N ALA A 100 -5.22 13.86 -4.91
CA ALA A 100 -4.02 14.63 -5.23
C ALA A 100 -2.86 14.26 -4.30
N ALA A 101 -3.12 14.12 -3.00
CA ALA A 101 -2.10 13.73 -2.03
C ALA A 101 -1.56 12.32 -2.35
N LEU A 102 -2.42 11.41 -2.74
CA LEU A 102 -2.01 10.07 -3.12
C LEU A 102 -1.13 10.08 -4.38
N ALA A 103 -1.50 10.87 -5.37
CA ALA A 103 -0.72 11.03 -6.60
C ALA A 103 0.67 11.61 -6.30
N MET A 104 0.73 12.66 -5.45
CA MET A 104 2.00 13.24 -5.02
C MET A 104 2.86 12.21 -4.28
N THR A 105 2.26 11.44 -3.39
CA THR A 105 2.95 10.41 -2.63
C THR A 105 3.54 9.35 -3.57
N SER A 106 2.79 8.94 -4.59
CA SER A 106 3.26 7.94 -5.56
C SER A 106 4.43 8.44 -6.40
N ALA A 107 4.60 9.75 -6.52
CA ALA A 107 5.69 10.37 -7.27
C ALA A 107 6.96 10.58 -6.44
N LEU A 108 6.89 10.35 -5.13
CA LEU A 108 8.07 10.50 -4.26
C LEU A 108 9.08 9.36 -4.50
N PRO A 109 10.38 9.64 -4.30
CA PRO A 109 11.39 8.59 -4.46
C PRO A 109 11.19 7.43 -3.49
N ASP A 110 11.56 6.24 -3.92
CA ASP A 110 11.41 5.00 -3.13
C ASP A 110 12.05 5.09 -1.74
N ARG A 111 13.17 5.82 -1.61
CA ARG A 111 13.85 5.96 -0.33
C ARG A 111 12.97 6.56 0.76
N ILE A 112 11.95 7.32 0.40
CA ILE A 112 11.01 7.91 1.37
C ILE A 112 10.24 6.81 2.10
N PHE A 113 9.94 5.71 1.42
CA PHE A 113 9.11 4.63 1.96
C PHE A 113 9.92 3.45 2.48
N THR A 114 10.99 3.09 1.78
CA THR A 114 11.75 1.88 2.07
C THR A 114 13.15 2.15 2.60
N GLY A 115 13.66 3.38 2.49
CA GLY A 115 15.02 3.70 2.87
C GLY A 115 15.35 3.36 4.32
N GLU A 116 14.48 3.70 5.26
CA GLU A 116 14.65 3.40 6.68
C GLU A 116 14.59 1.89 6.92
N TYR A 117 13.63 1.21 6.30
CA TYR A 117 13.48 -0.23 6.41
C TYR A 117 14.73 -0.94 5.89
N ASP A 118 15.20 -0.55 4.70
CA ASP A 118 16.39 -1.15 4.09
C ASP A 118 17.64 -0.87 4.93
N ARG A 119 17.74 0.32 5.52
CA ARG A 119 18.85 0.68 6.40
C ARG A 119 18.87 -0.19 7.67
N LEU A 120 17.71 -0.46 8.26
CA LEU A 120 17.59 -1.21 9.52
C LEU A 120 17.69 -2.72 9.31
N PHE A 121 17.11 -3.23 8.23
CA PHE A 121 16.97 -4.68 8.01
C PHE A 121 17.77 -5.20 6.81
N GLY A 122 18.33 -4.29 6.00
CA GLY A 122 19.07 -4.64 4.80
C GLY A 122 18.15 -4.91 3.61
N ALA A 123 18.65 -4.62 2.41
CA ALA A 123 17.91 -4.85 1.17
C ALA A 123 17.63 -6.34 0.91
N ASP A 124 18.38 -7.24 1.53
CA ASP A 124 18.26 -8.69 1.37
C ASP A 124 17.27 -9.34 2.34
N ALA A 125 16.70 -8.60 3.28
CA ALA A 125 15.73 -9.13 4.24
C ALA A 125 14.55 -9.80 3.53
N ASP A 126 14.02 -9.16 2.50
CA ASP A 126 12.93 -9.70 1.68
C ASP A 126 13.30 -10.99 0.96
N ARG A 127 14.52 -11.05 0.44
CA ARG A 127 15.01 -12.25 -0.24
C ARG A 127 15.07 -13.42 0.72
N THR A 128 15.48 -13.17 1.94
CA THR A 128 15.57 -14.21 2.98
C THR A 128 14.19 -14.74 3.32
N GLU A 129 13.21 -13.86 3.47
CA GLU A 129 11.82 -14.27 3.71
C GLU A 129 11.25 -15.08 2.55
N ARG A 130 11.48 -14.65 1.31
CA ARG A 130 11.03 -15.39 0.12
C ARG A 130 11.65 -16.77 0.02
N LYS A 131 12.92 -16.92 0.40
CA LYS A 131 13.60 -18.22 0.40
C LYS A 131 13.09 -19.14 1.48
N LYS A 132 12.65 -18.60 2.63
CA LYS A 132 12.09 -19.39 3.74
C LYS A 132 10.70 -19.91 3.42
N ASN A 133 10.00 -19.31 2.47
CA ASN A 133 8.64 -19.69 2.05
C ASN A 133 8.64 -20.02 0.56
N PRO A 134 9.27 -21.15 0.17
CA PRO A 134 9.31 -21.55 -1.24
C PRO A 134 7.94 -21.95 -1.78
#